data_5096da037147a7a3701f623094f20c72
#
_entry.id   5096da037147a7a3701f623094f20c72
#
_cell.length_a   1.000
_cell.length_b   1.000
_cell.length_c   1.000
_cell.angle_alpha   90.00
_cell.angle_beta   90.00
_cell.angle_gamma   90.00
#
_symmetry.space_group_name_H-M   'P 1'
#
loop_
_entity.id
_entity.type
_entity.pdbx_description
1 polymer ?
#
loop_
_entity_poly.entity_id
_entity_poly.type
_entity_poly.pdbx_seq_one_letter_code
_entity_poly.pdbx_strand_id
1 'polypeptide(L)'
;CQLLEVRGVGAYRRLATTIDDAVGEAFDKTAKLLGLGHPGGPAVERMAASGNPRSVPLPRPLAGSADPNFSFAGLKSAVLRAWQSGQWSAADLTASFQQAVIDCLVDRTRIAIEAMESPSALVVAGGVASNQAIRAALADLAAQSGLPFVAPPLWLCTDNAAMIGWAGAERLAAGLTDDLSFPARPRWPLDPDAQKVRGAGVKA
;
A
#
# COMPACT_ATOMS: atom_id res chain seq x y z
N CYS A 1 -3.16 2.65 3.19
CA CYS A 1 -2.73 1.29 2.91
C CYS A 1 -3.47 0.32 3.83
N GLN A 2 -4.12 -0.70 3.28
CA GLN A 2 -4.89 -1.68 4.06
C GLN A 2 -4.75 -3.07 3.46
N LEU A 3 -4.84 -4.10 4.29
CA LEU A 3 -5.07 -5.48 3.90
C LEU A 3 -6.50 -5.85 4.27
N LEU A 4 -7.26 -6.32 3.30
CA LEU A 4 -8.67 -6.65 3.44
C LEU A 4 -8.91 -8.09 3.00
N GLU A 5 -9.64 -8.84 3.79
CA GLU A 5 -10.32 -10.05 3.34
C GLU A 5 -11.61 -9.63 2.66
N VAL A 6 -11.76 -9.98 1.39
CA VAL A 6 -12.95 -9.70 0.59
C VAL A 6 -13.80 -10.96 0.54
N ARG A 7 -14.96 -10.95 1.18
CA ARG A 7 -15.91 -12.07 1.25
C ARG A 7 -17.02 -11.98 0.21
N GLY A 8 -17.20 -10.80 -0.37
CA GLY A 8 -18.21 -10.50 -1.38
C GLY A 8 -18.40 -9.00 -1.54
N VAL A 9 -19.34 -8.61 -2.41
CA VAL A 9 -19.68 -7.20 -2.64
C VAL A 9 -20.22 -6.60 -1.33
N GLY A 10 -19.53 -5.56 -0.83
CA GLY A 10 -19.89 -4.91 0.43
C GLY A 10 -19.52 -5.68 1.71
N ALA A 11 -18.91 -6.85 1.61
CA ALA A 11 -18.54 -7.69 2.75
C ALA A 11 -17.02 -7.80 2.87
N TYR A 12 -16.45 -6.96 3.73
CA TYR A 12 -15.00 -6.86 3.94
C TYR A 12 -14.64 -7.06 5.41
N ARG A 13 -13.46 -7.66 5.66
CA ARG A 13 -12.84 -7.69 6.97
C ARG A 13 -11.44 -7.10 6.87
N ARG A 14 -11.17 -6.05 7.64
CA ARG A 14 -9.85 -5.43 7.69
C ARG A 14 -8.89 -6.28 8.52
N LEU A 15 -7.83 -6.78 7.87
CA LEU A 15 -6.78 -7.55 8.51
C LEU A 15 -5.66 -6.63 9.04
N ALA A 16 -5.34 -5.57 8.30
CA ALA A 16 -4.33 -4.60 8.67
C ALA A 16 -4.60 -3.23 8.04
N THR A 17 -4.05 -2.18 8.65
CA THR A 17 -4.06 -0.82 8.12
C THR A 17 -2.75 -0.11 8.45
N THR A 18 -2.47 1.02 7.81
CA THR A 18 -1.35 1.87 8.25
C THR A 18 -1.72 2.61 9.53
N ILE A 19 -0.79 2.65 10.49
CA ILE A 19 -0.97 3.38 11.76
C ILE A 19 -0.52 4.84 11.68
N ASP A 20 0.16 5.20 10.61
CA ASP A 20 0.71 6.54 10.35
C ASP A 20 0.58 6.92 8.86
N ASP A 21 1.66 7.20 8.15
CA ASP A 21 1.64 7.54 6.74
C ASP A 21 1.23 6.35 5.87
N ALA A 22 0.42 6.60 4.84
CA ALA A 22 0.20 5.61 3.79
C ALA A 22 1.46 5.46 2.92
N VAL A 23 1.64 4.29 2.30
CA VAL A 23 2.80 4.01 1.44
C VAL A 23 2.96 5.06 0.34
N GLY A 24 1.90 5.41 -0.41
CA GLY A 24 1.97 6.44 -1.45
C GLY A 24 2.43 7.79 -0.90
N GLU A 25 1.93 8.17 0.26
CA GLU A 25 2.34 9.38 0.96
C GLU A 25 3.81 9.34 1.37
N ALA A 26 4.33 8.19 1.78
CA ALA A 26 5.75 8.02 2.09
C ALA A 26 6.62 8.18 0.84
N PHE A 27 6.18 7.69 -0.33
CA PHE A 27 6.84 7.94 -1.61
C PHE A 27 6.84 9.43 -1.98
N ASP A 28 5.71 10.11 -1.87
CA ASP A 28 5.60 11.56 -2.19
C ASP A 28 6.47 12.41 -1.26
N LYS A 29 6.48 12.09 0.04
CA LYS A 29 7.33 12.76 1.02
C LYS A 29 8.82 12.54 0.74
N THR A 30 9.20 11.33 0.34
CA THR A 30 10.58 11.00 -0.04
C THR A 30 10.99 11.72 -1.31
N ALA A 31 10.16 11.73 -2.34
CA ALA A 31 10.41 12.48 -3.57
C ALA A 31 10.59 13.97 -3.31
N LYS A 32 9.71 14.57 -2.51
CA LYS A 32 9.80 15.98 -2.12
C LYS A 32 11.09 16.28 -1.38
N LEU A 33 11.50 15.41 -0.46
CA LEU A 33 12.72 15.56 0.33
C LEU A 33 13.97 15.55 -0.55
N LEU A 34 13.98 14.70 -1.59
CA LEU A 34 15.10 14.57 -2.52
C LEU A 34 15.02 15.50 -3.74
N GLY A 35 13.98 16.35 -3.84
CA GLY A 35 13.81 17.28 -4.97
C GLY A 35 13.45 16.60 -6.31
N LEU A 36 12.85 15.41 -6.29
CA LEU A 36 12.56 14.61 -7.49
C LEU A 36 11.28 15.01 -8.24
N GLY A 37 10.49 15.93 -7.68
CA GLY A 37 9.24 16.39 -8.27
C GLY A 37 8.02 15.55 -7.90
N HIS A 38 6.90 15.78 -8.61
CA HIS A 38 5.60 15.14 -8.40
C HIS A 38 5.07 14.61 -9.74
N PRO A 39 4.34 13.46 -9.76
CA PRO A 39 4.01 12.57 -8.63
C PRO A 39 5.23 11.80 -8.11
N GLY A 40 5.31 11.66 -6.78
CA GLY A 40 6.49 11.13 -6.10
C GLY A 40 6.75 9.65 -6.35
N GLY A 41 5.71 8.83 -6.41
CA GLY A 41 5.83 7.39 -6.67
C GLY A 41 6.65 7.08 -7.92
N PRO A 42 6.24 7.52 -9.12
CA PRO A 42 7.00 7.32 -10.36
C PRO A 42 8.38 7.97 -10.35
N ALA A 43 8.55 9.11 -9.67
CA ALA A 43 9.84 9.80 -9.60
C ALA A 43 10.86 8.99 -8.77
N VAL A 44 10.44 8.46 -7.62
CA VAL A 44 11.26 7.58 -6.78
C VAL A 44 11.60 6.29 -7.52
N GLU A 45 10.63 5.65 -8.17
CA GLU A 45 10.84 4.41 -8.91
C GLU A 45 11.89 4.57 -10.03
N ARG A 46 11.77 5.64 -10.82
CA ARG A 46 12.75 5.93 -11.88
C ARG A 46 14.16 6.18 -11.32
N MET A 47 14.28 6.93 -10.23
CA MET A 47 15.57 7.20 -9.59
C MET A 47 16.16 5.93 -8.98
N ALA A 48 15.34 5.09 -8.35
CA ALA A 48 15.74 3.83 -7.74
C ALA A 48 16.30 2.81 -8.74
N ALA A 49 15.89 2.87 -10.00
CA ALA A 49 16.34 1.96 -11.04
C ALA A 49 17.87 1.97 -11.29
N SER A 50 18.54 3.07 -10.95
CA SER A 50 20.01 3.22 -11.09
C SER A 50 20.76 3.06 -9.76
N GLY A 51 20.07 2.84 -8.64
CA GLY A 51 20.65 2.72 -7.31
C GLY A 51 20.80 1.28 -6.83
N ASN A 52 21.59 1.11 -5.77
CA ASN A 52 21.73 -0.18 -5.10
C ASN A 52 20.77 -0.26 -3.89
N PRO A 53 19.80 -1.19 -3.88
CA PRO A 53 18.78 -1.30 -2.83
C PRO A 53 19.34 -1.75 -1.46
N ARG A 54 20.61 -2.13 -1.38
CA ARG A 54 21.28 -2.57 -0.15
C ARG A 54 22.31 -1.56 0.38
N SER A 55 22.50 -0.42 -0.27
CA SER A 55 23.52 0.56 0.11
C SER A 55 23.19 1.25 1.43
N VAL A 56 21.93 1.64 1.64
CA VAL A 56 21.54 2.45 2.80
C VAL A 56 20.79 1.60 3.82
N PRO A 57 21.25 1.51 5.08
CA PRO A 57 20.61 0.70 6.11
C PRO A 57 19.35 1.39 6.67
N LEU A 58 18.27 1.39 5.90
CA LEU A 58 16.99 1.93 6.33
C LEU A 58 16.20 0.92 7.18
N PRO A 59 15.39 1.37 8.14
CA PRO A 59 14.57 0.48 8.96
C PRO A 59 13.45 -0.19 8.14
N ARG A 60 12.95 -1.32 8.65
CA ARG A 60 11.74 -2.00 8.18
C ARG A 60 10.71 -1.96 9.31
N PRO A 61 9.94 -0.85 9.43
CA PRO A 61 9.03 -0.70 10.56
C PRO A 61 8.04 -1.85 10.66
N LEU A 62 7.87 -2.36 11.88
CA LEU A 62 7.00 -3.49 12.23
C LEU A 62 7.35 -4.84 11.57
N ALA A 63 8.30 -4.92 10.65
CA ALA A 63 8.67 -6.19 10.04
C ALA A 63 9.13 -7.19 11.12
N GLY A 64 8.64 -8.44 11.03
CA GLY A 64 8.90 -9.49 12.00
C GLY A 64 8.14 -9.35 13.34
N SER A 65 7.31 -8.32 13.53
CA SER A 65 6.48 -8.18 14.73
C SER A 65 5.17 -8.93 14.60
N ALA A 66 4.50 -9.19 15.73
CA ALA A 66 3.15 -9.77 15.76
C ALA A 66 2.05 -8.76 15.37
N ASP A 67 2.34 -7.46 15.33
CA ASP A 67 1.38 -6.43 14.91
C ASP A 67 1.17 -6.53 13.38
N PRO A 68 -0.03 -6.79 12.88
CA PRO A 68 -0.27 -6.94 11.44
C PRO A 68 -0.22 -5.62 10.66
N ASN A 69 -0.21 -4.49 11.34
CA ASN A 69 -0.34 -3.17 10.73
C ASN A 69 0.93 -2.70 10.01
N PHE A 70 0.79 -1.62 9.24
CA PHE A 70 1.88 -0.95 8.55
C PHE A 70 2.30 0.34 9.27
N SER A 71 3.57 0.71 9.13
CA SER A 71 4.10 2.02 9.54
C SER A 71 5.18 2.47 8.56
N PHE A 72 5.10 3.72 8.11
CA PHE A 72 6.05 4.30 7.15
C PHE A 72 6.60 5.67 7.56
N ALA A 73 6.04 6.34 8.57
CA ALA A 73 6.50 7.67 9.00
C ALA A 73 7.95 7.64 9.52
N GLY A 74 8.32 6.58 10.24
CA GLY A 74 9.69 6.37 10.72
C GLY A 74 10.71 6.20 9.59
N LEU A 75 10.29 5.58 8.48
CA LEU A 75 11.13 5.39 7.30
C LEU A 75 11.46 6.72 6.62
N LYS A 76 10.49 7.65 6.49
CA LYS A 76 10.73 9.02 6.00
C LYS A 76 11.81 9.72 6.82
N SER A 77 11.73 9.65 8.15
CA SER A 77 12.70 10.29 9.03
C SER A 77 14.11 9.68 8.91
N ALA A 78 14.19 8.37 8.63
CA ALA A 78 15.45 7.70 8.36
C ALA A 78 16.07 8.15 7.03
N VAL A 79 15.25 8.28 5.96
CA VAL A 79 15.70 8.82 4.67
C VAL A 79 16.21 10.27 4.83
N LEU A 80 15.51 11.11 5.59
CA LEU A 80 15.96 12.48 5.84
C LEU A 80 17.34 12.51 6.49
N ARG A 81 17.54 11.74 7.56
CA ARG A 81 18.86 11.67 8.23
C ARG A 81 19.95 11.17 7.31
N ALA A 82 19.67 10.12 6.53
CA ALA A 82 20.63 9.57 5.58
C ALA A 82 20.98 10.58 4.48
N TRP A 83 20.01 11.31 3.96
CA TRP A 83 20.24 12.38 2.98
C TRP A 83 21.10 13.52 3.54
N GLN A 84 20.80 13.97 4.75
CA GLN A 84 21.55 15.04 5.43
C GLN A 84 22.99 14.65 5.77
N SER A 85 23.31 13.36 5.88
CA SER A 85 24.69 12.91 6.10
C SER A 85 25.61 13.16 4.92
N GLY A 86 25.08 13.37 3.71
CA GLY A 86 25.85 13.56 2.49
C GLY A 86 26.62 12.31 2.01
N GLN A 87 26.41 11.15 2.64
CA GLN A 87 27.16 9.92 2.34
C GLN A 87 26.58 9.13 1.16
N TRP A 88 25.32 9.37 0.80
CA TRP A 88 24.57 8.52 -0.11
C TRP A 88 24.06 9.27 -1.32
N SER A 89 24.08 8.62 -2.48
CA SER A 89 23.46 9.16 -3.69
C SER A 89 21.93 9.13 -3.57
N ALA A 90 21.24 10.02 -4.30
CA ALA A 90 19.78 9.99 -4.39
C ALA A 90 19.28 8.65 -4.97
N ALA A 91 20.03 8.05 -5.91
CA ALA A 91 19.72 6.76 -6.49
C ALA A 91 19.75 5.63 -5.43
N ASP A 92 20.82 5.55 -4.62
CA ASP A 92 20.93 4.54 -3.58
C ASP A 92 19.90 4.72 -2.47
N LEU A 93 19.64 5.98 -2.08
CA LEU A 93 18.60 6.29 -1.11
C LEU A 93 17.21 5.87 -1.58
N THR A 94 16.84 6.19 -2.81
CA THR A 94 15.54 5.80 -3.37
C THR A 94 15.42 4.31 -3.58
N ALA A 95 16.48 3.64 -4.05
CA ALA A 95 16.51 2.20 -4.21
C ALA A 95 16.35 1.48 -2.85
N SER A 96 17.12 1.92 -1.83
CA SER A 96 17.02 1.35 -0.48
C SER A 96 15.69 1.66 0.21
N PHE A 97 15.11 2.85 -0.03
CA PHE A 97 13.77 3.20 0.43
C PHE A 97 12.71 2.30 -0.19
N GLN A 98 12.72 2.16 -1.52
CA GLN A 98 11.79 1.28 -2.24
C GLN A 98 11.90 -0.16 -1.74
N GLN A 99 13.12 -0.66 -1.54
CA GLN A 99 13.34 -2.01 -1.01
C GLN A 99 12.78 -2.15 0.42
N ALA A 100 13.00 -1.16 1.29
CA ALA A 100 12.45 -1.20 2.65
C ALA A 100 10.92 -1.22 2.66
N VAL A 101 10.28 -0.48 1.76
CA VAL A 101 8.82 -0.52 1.56
C VAL A 101 8.36 -1.89 1.08
N ILE A 102 9.05 -2.47 0.09
CA ILE A 102 8.76 -3.82 -0.44
C ILE A 102 8.83 -4.84 0.69
N ASP A 103 9.92 -4.83 1.47
CA ASP A 103 10.14 -5.77 2.57
C ASP A 103 8.99 -5.70 3.60
N CYS A 104 8.53 -4.48 3.97
CA CYS A 104 7.40 -4.29 4.87
C CYS A 104 6.08 -4.78 4.27
N LEU A 105 5.81 -4.49 2.99
CA LEU A 105 4.59 -4.91 2.32
C LEU A 105 4.51 -6.43 2.20
N VAL A 106 5.60 -7.07 1.76
CA VAL A 106 5.69 -8.53 1.61
C VAL A 106 5.51 -9.22 2.96
N ASP A 107 6.21 -8.77 3.99
CA ASP A 107 6.14 -9.36 5.33
C ASP A 107 4.72 -9.29 5.92
N ARG A 108 4.07 -8.12 5.87
CA ARG A 108 2.71 -7.96 6.39
C ARG A 108 1.66 -8.71 5.56
N THR A 109 1.81 -8.71 4.24
CA THR A 109 0.90 -9.45 3.36
C THR A 109 1.02 -10.96 3.57
N ARG A 110 2.24 -11.48 3.77
CA ARG A 110 2.47 -12.89 4.09
C ARG A 110 1.75 -13.29 5.37
N ILE A 111 1.90 -12.51 6.46
CA ILE A 111 1.21 -12.76 7.72
C ILE A 111 -0.32 -12.75 7.55
N ALA A 112 -0.85 -11.81 6.74
CA ALA A 112 -2.27 -11.75 6.46
C ALA A 112 -2.76 -13.00 5.69
N ILE A 113 -2.01 -13.46 4.70
CA ILE A 113 -2.32 -14.69 3.94
C ILE A 113 -2.33 -15.91 4.89
N GLU A 114 -1.30 -16.05 5.74
CA GLU A 114 -1.16 -17.15 6.70
C GLU A 114 -2.29 -17.17 7.77
N ALA A 115 -2.87 -16.01 8.06
CA ALA A 115 -4.00 -15.88 9.00
C ALA A 115 -5.37 -16.21 8.40
N MET A 116 -5.45 -16.45 7.08
CA MET A 116 -6.70 -16.78 6.37
C MET A 116 -6.79 -18.30 6.14
N GLU A 117 -8.00 -18.87 6.29
CA GLU A 117 -8.20 -20.31 6.10
C GLU A 117 -8.00 -20.76 4.65
N SER A 118 -8.50 -20.03 3.68
CA SER A 118 -8.47 -20.44 2.26
C SER A 118 -8.58 -19.21 1.34
N PRO A 119 -7.56 -18.35 1.29
CA PRO A 119 -7.56 -17.25 0.35
C PRO A 119 -7.54 -17.78 -1.09
N SER A 120 -8.37 -17.21 -1.98
CA SER A 120 -8.48 -17.64 -3.38
C SER A 120 -7.57 -16.88 -4.33
N ALA A 121 -7.14 -15.67 -3.98
CA ALA A 121 -6.22 -14.86 -4.78
C ALA A 121 -5.64 -13.71 -3.92
N LEU A 122 -4.48 -13.22 -4.31
CA LEU A 122 -3.95 -11.93 -3.86
C LEU A 122 -4.29 -10.85 -4.89
N VAL A 123 -5.11 -9.89 -4.48
CA VAL A 123 -5.49 -8.74 -5.33
C VAL A 123 -4.76 -7.49 -4.84
N VAL A 124 -4.06 -6.81 -5.75
CA VAL A 124 -3.32 -5.57 -5.43
C VAL A 124 -3.81 -4.43 -6.31
N ALA A 125 -4.33 -3.36 -5.70
CA ALA A 125 -4.91 -2.22 -6.40
C ALA A 125 -4.50 -0.88 -5.76
N GLY A 126 -4.84 0.23 -6.42
CA GLY A 126 -4.52 1.59 -6.01
C GLY A 126 -3.16 2.06 -6.53
N GLY A 127 -2.81 3.34 -6.28
CA GLY A 127 -1.63 4.00 -6.87
C GLY A 127 -0.31 3.28 -6.64
N VAL A 128 -0.14 2.63 -5.48
CA VAL A 128 1.09 1.87 -5.16
C VAL A 128 1.24 0.62 -6.03
N ALA A 129 0.13 0.04 -6.51
CA ALA A 129 0.15 -1.08 -7.45
C ALA A 129 0.72 -0.70 -8.83
N SER A 130 0.91 0.58 -9.12
CA SER A 130 1.60 1.04 -10.34
C SER A 130 3.11 0.84 -10.29
N ASN A 131 3.72 0.77 -9.09
CA ASN A 131 5.14 0.53 -8.93
C ASN A 131 5.48 -0.90 -9.33
N GLN A 132 6.33 -1.06 -10.35
CA GLN A 132 6.66 -2.37 -10.93
C GLN A 132 7.42 -3.28 -9.96
N ALA A 133 8.34 -2.71 -9.17
CA ALA A 133 9.12 -3.49 -8.20
C ALA A 133 8.24 -4.02 -7.07
N ILE A 134 7.31 -3.21 -6.56
CA ILE A 134 6.31 -3.64 -5.55
C ILE A 134 5.40 -4.71 -6.15
N ARG A 135 4.89 -4.49 -7.38
CA ARG A 135 4.02 -5.44 -8.08
C ARG A 135 4.71 -6.80 -8.26
N ALA A 136 5.96 -6.80 -8.71
CA ALA A 136 6.74 -8.03 -8.89
C ALA A 136 6.93 -8.77 -7.56
N ALA A 137 7.35 -8.09 -6.50
CA ALA A 137 7.56 -8.71 -5.20
C ALA A 137 6.27 -9.32 -4.59
N LEU A 138 5.12 -8.66 -4.78
CA LEU A 138 3.84 -9.21 -4.32
C LEU A 138 3.32 -10.34 -5.21
N ALA A 139 3.64 -10.33 -6.50
CA ALA A 139 3.36 -11.46 -7.39
C ALA A 139 4.20 -12.69 -7.02
N ASP A 140 5.48 -12.50 -6.69
CA ASP A 140 6.35 -13.57 -6.19
C ASP A 140 5.84 -14.14 -4.87
N LEU A 141 5.38 -13.30 -3.95
CA LEU A 141 4.76 -13.76 -2.70
C LEU A 141 3.50 -14.58 -2.98
N ALA A 142 2.62 -14.13 -3.87
CA ALA A 142 1.41 -14.87 -4.25
C ALA A 142 1.78 -16.26 -4.80
N ALA A 143 2.75 -16.32 -5.72
CA ALA A 143 3.23 -17.58 -6.29
C ALA A 143 3.79 -18.53 -5.23
N GLN A 144 4.60 -18.03 -4.29
CA GLN A 144 5.13 -18.79 -3.15
C GLN A 144 4.04 -19.32 -2.23
N SER A 145 2.92 -18.57 -2.12
CA SER A 145 1.75 -18.95 -1.33
C SER A 145 0.75 -19.84 -2.10
N GLY A 146 1.04 -20.21 -3.35
CA GLY A 146 0.13 -20.98 -4.21
C GLY A 146 -1.12 -20.22 -4.65
N LEU A 147 -1.08 -18.88 -4.66
CA LEU A 147 -2.22 -18.03 -4.97
C LEU A 147 -2.10 -17.38 -6.35
N PRO A 148 -3.18 -17.25 -7.10
CA PRO A 148 -3.25 -16.33 -8.23
C PRO A 148 -2.96 -14.89 -7.78
N PHE A 149 -2.16 -14.17 -8.57
CA PHE A 149 -1.94 -12.73 -8.39
C PHE A 149 -2.80 -11.95 -9.38
N VAL A 150 -3.57 -11.01 -8.88
CA VAL A 150 -4.46 -10.16 -9.70
C VAL A 150 -4.15 -8.70 -9.42
N ALA A 151 -3.88 -7.94 -10.46
CA ALA A 151 -3.73 -6.49 -10.36
C ALA A 151 -4.33 -5.83 -11.61
N PRO A 152 -5.01 -4.67 -11.47
CA PRO A 152 -5.56 -3.98 -12.61
C PRO A 152 -4.46 -3.50 -13.56
N PRO A 153 -4.78 -3.23 -14.84
CA PRO A 153 -3.90 -2.50 -15.73
C PRO A 153 -3.42 -1.18 -15.10
N LEU A 154 -2.21 -0.75 -15.41
CA LEU A 154 -1.59 0.41 -14.76
C LEU A 154 -2.44 1.69 -14.82
N TRP A 155 -3.14 1.90 -15.93
CA TRP A 155 -4.01 3.07 -16.13
C TRP A 155 -5.28 3.06 -15.27
N LEU A 156 -5.66 1.91 -14.69
CA LEU A 156 -6.76 1.78 -13.71
C LEU A 156 -6.27 1.78 -12.25
N CYS A 157 -4.97 1.87 -12.01
CA CYS A 157 -4.44 1.91 -10.64
C CYS A 157 -4.58 3.29 -9.96
N THR A 158 -4.88 4.35 -10.72
CA THR A 158 -5.19 5.69 -10.20
C THR A 158 -6.70 5.91 -10.18
N ASP A 159 -7.13 7.00 -9.54
CA ASP A 159 -8.56 7.36 -9.50
C ASP A 159 -9.13 7.46 -10.90
N ASN A 160 -10.23 6.75 -11.13
CA ASN A 160 -10.90 6.72 -12.43
C ASN A 160 -12.40 6.43 -12.27
N ALA A 161 -13.22 6.92 -13.21
CA ALA A 161 -14.67 6.75 -13.17
C ALA A 161 -15.11 5.27 -13.40
N ALA A 162 -14.29 4.47 -14.11
CA ALA A 162 -14.65 3.09 -14.42
C ALA A 162 -14.77 2.24 -13.15
N MET A 163 -13.84 2.41 -12.17
CA MET A 163 -13.90 1.65 -10.91
C MET A 163 -15.16 2.01 -10.10
N ILE A 164 -15.59 3.26 -10.13
CA ILE A 164 -16.80 3.69 -9.42
C ILE A 164 -18.05 3.15 -10.11
N GLY A 165 -18.10 3.25 -11.45
CA GLY A 165 -19.20 2.70 -12.25
C GLY A 165 -19.32 1.17 -12.09
N TRP A 166 -18.20 0.45 -12.08
CA TRP A 166 -18.19 -0.99 -11.85
C TRP A 166 -18.69 -1.36 -10.45
N ALA A 167 -18.18 -0.70 -9.40
CA ALA A 167 -18.65 -0.91 -8.03
C ALA A 167 -20.15 -0.63 -7.88
N GLY A 168 -20.67 0.41 -8.58
CA GLY A 168 -22.10 0.70 -8.63
C GLY A 168 -22.90 -0.41 -9.31
N ALA A 169 -22.42 -0.96 -10.43
CA ALA A 169 -23.08 -2.05 -11.15
C ALA A 169 -23.15 -3.33 -10.29
N GLU A 170 -22.05 -3.69 -9.62
CA GLU A 170 -22.02 -4.85 -8.72
C GLU A 170 -22.96 -4.69 -7.52
N ARG A 171 -23.02 -3.49 -6.93
CA ARG A 171 -23.98 -3.19 -5.84
C ARG A 171 -25.42 -3.24 -6.31
N LEU A 172 -25.72 -2.69 -7.50
CA LEU A 172 -27.06 -2.74 -8.09
C LEU A 172 -27.50 -4.19 -8.34
N ALA A 173 -26.63 -5.02 -8.91
CA ALA A 173 -26.90 -6.43 -9.14
C ALA A 173 -27.15 -7.20 -7.82
N ALA A 174 -26.50 -6.80 -6.73
CA ALA A 174 -26.71 -7.36 -5.39
C ALA A 174 -27.91 -6.75 -4.64
N GLY A 175 -28.69 -5.83 -5.25
CA GLY A 175 -29.81 -5.14 -4.61
C GLY A 175 -29.40 -4.12 -3.53
N LEU A 176 -28.13 -3.75 -3.47
CA LEU A 176 -27.58 -2.80 -2.48
C LEU A 176 -27.72 -1.37 -3.01
N THR A 177 -28.92 -0.83 -2.86
CA THR A 177 -29.27 0.54 -3.30
C THR A 177 -29.61 1.42 -2.11
N ASP A 178 -29.40 2.70 -2.26
CA ASP A 178 -29.74 3.72 -1.28
C ASP A 178 -30.78 4.68 -1.89
N ASP A 179 -31.52 5.39 -1.08
CA ASP A 179 -32.45 6.44 -1.53
C ASP A 179 -31.72 7.80 -1.71
N LEU A 180 -32.45 8.81 -2.19
CA LEU A 180 -31.89 10.13 -2.43
C LEU A 180 -31.51 10.91 -1.16
N SER A 181 -31.85 10.42 0.02
CA SER A 181 -31.46 11.01 1.31
C SER A 181 -30.09 10.49 1.81
N PHE A 182 -29.45 9.59 1.05
CA PHE A 182 -28.14 9.03 1.38
C PHE A 182 -27.11 10.13 1.64
N PRO A 183 -26.50 10.20 2.85
CA PRO A 183 -25.54 11.24 3.17
C PRO A 183 -24.18 10.96 2.55
N ALA A 184 -23.53 12.01 2.04
CA ALA A 184 -22.12 11.93 1.67
C ALA A 184 -21.27 11.62 2.91
N ARG A 185 -20.43 10.58 2.82
CA ARG A 185 -19.55 10.13 3.92
C ARG A 185 -18.09 10.31 3.52
N PRO A 186 -17.43 11.40 3.92
CA PRO A 186 -16.02 11.65 3.56
C PRO A 186 -15.06 10.61 4.15
N ARG A 187 -15.50 9.89 5.18
CA ARG A 187 -14.80 8.75 5.79
C ARG A 187 -15.77 7.59 5.88
N TRP A 188 -15.60 6.66 4.97
CA TRP A 188 -16.43 5.48 4.93
C TRP A 188 -15.55 4.24 5.04
N PRO A 189 -15.41 3.65 6.25
CA PRO A 189 -14.62 2.45 6.42
C PRO A 189 -15.27 1.29 5.65
N LEU A 190 -14.45 0.51 4.94
CA LEU A 190 -14.91 -0.71 4.26
C LEU A 190 -15.33 -1.78 5.26
N ASP A 191 -14.71 -1.82 6.42
CA ASP A 191 -15.06 -2.67 7.58
C ASP A 191 -15.45 -1.75 8.73
N PRO A 192 -16.75 -1.54 8.97
CA PRO A 192 -17.25 -0.65 10.03
C PRO A 192 -17.00 -1.22 11.43
N ASP A 193 -16.82 -2.54 11.56
CA ASP A 193 -16.63 -3.23 12.84
C ASP A 193 -15.13 -3.36 13.21
N ALA A 194 -14.24 -2.95 12.32
CA ALA A 194 -12.81 -3.00 12.58
C ALA A 194 -12.40 -2.12 13.76
N GLN A 195 -11.55 -2.66 14.62
CA GLN A 195 -11.01 -1.90 15.75
C GLN A 195 -10.28 -0.64 15.28
N LYS A 196 -10.53 0.49 15.95
CA LYS A 196 -9.81 1.74 15.69
C LYS A 196 -8.34 1.55 16.04
N VAL A 197 -7.45 1.80 15.08
CA VAL A 197 -6.02 1.70 15.29
C VAL A 197 -5.50 3.05 15.80
N ARG A 198 -4.75 3.03 16.91
CA ARG A 198 -4.15 4.23 17.51
C ARG A 198 -3.13 4.83 16.54
N GLY A 199 -3.25 6.11 16.23
CA GLY A 199 -2.34 6.81 15.31
C GLY A 199 -2.80 6.86 13.86
N ALA A 200 -3.75 6.02 13.43
CA ALA A 200 -4.33 6.10 12.09
C ALA A 200 -5.09 7.43 11.83
N GLY A 201 -5.25 8.26 12.87
CA GLY A 201 -5.80 9.61 12.79
C GLY A 201 -7.08 9.67 11.96
N VAL A 202 -7.02 10.51 10.97
CA VAL A 202 -8.10 10.86 10.06
C VAL A 202 -8.27 9.84 8.90
N LYS A 203 -7.43 8.80 8.82
CA LYS A 203 -7.26 7.96 7.62
C LYS A 203 -7.81 6.54 7.74
N ALA A 204 -8.42 6.19 8.85
CA ALA A 204 -9.05 4.88 9.03
C ALA A 204 -10.53 4.91 8.70
#